data_6cadafeaae3ccf44ec48aa4e3c72e7d4
#
_entry.id   6cadafeaae3ccf44ec48aa4e3c72e7d4
#
_cell.length_a   1.000
_cell.length_b   1.000
_cell.length_c   1.000
_cell.angle_alpha   90.00
_cell.angle_beta   90.00
_cell.angle_gamma   90.00
#
_symmetry.space_group_name_H-M   'P 1'
#
loop_
_entity.id
_entity.type
_entity.pdbx_description
1 polymer ?
#
loop_
_entity_poly.entity_id
_entity_poly.type
_entity_poly.pdbx_seq_one_letter_code
_entity_poly.pdbx_strand_id
1 'polypeptide(L)'
;MKKEETTVLVLFHSKGGTTYKLATAIARGIEKQEGVRAVLKQVPHITLPDDLESKPFASVPYATPEELAQYDGIAFGSPIHFGSTTADMRLFLEGTLNLWSQHRLDGVPATVFMAAGGGAAREAAILSLWSTLSVHGMVLVPTGMRGAAGIDKSIAQGNTVFGTTALATMPGSERPSESELYLAELQGEALAKIAKALAPLHKTLTEPTPPAKTPEESINYVEQRLLELGLQLPVLPEPVGNYVPYTRSGNLVFINQVALKEGKVLHPGVIGQDLTIEQAKEATRQTMLNVLAVLKSATHGDLSRVKQVVQLTGFLNTPTGYTQHAGLMNVASDLTVAVFGEKGKHARAALGASSIPVNSPVEIQAVFEVE
;
A
#
# COMPACT_ATOMS: atom_id res chain seq x y z
N MET A 1 24.61 -19.50 21.53
CA MET A 1 23.62 -18.83 20.66
C MET A 1 22.84 -19.93 19.95
N LYS A 2 21.51 -20.04 20.12
CA LYS A 2 20.70 -20.91 19.27
C LYS A 2 20.83 -20.39 17.85
N LYS A 3 21.26 -21.24 16.92
CA LYS A 3 21.30 -20.90 15.48
C LYS A 3 19.86 -20.62 15.07
N GLU A 4 19.58 -19.41 14.64
CA GLU A 4 18.24 -19.01 14.23
C GLU A 4 17.85 -19.85 13.02
N GLU A 5 16.69 -20.51 13.05
CA GLU A 5 16.21 -21.41 12.02
C GLU A 5 15.74 -20.59 10.81
N THR A 6 16.24 -20.92 9.62
CA THR A 6 15.76 -20.31 8.36
C THR A 6 14.36 -20.82 8.04
N THR A 7 13.40 -19.93 7.76
CA THR A 7 12.03 -20.31 7.44
C THR A 7 11.68 -19.97 6.00
N VAL A 8 11.14 -20.94 5.26
CA VAL A 8 10.74 -20.79 3.86
C VAL A 8 9.25 -21.06 3.72
N LEU A 9 8.52 -20.08 3.20
CA LEU A 9 7.09 -20.20 2.91
C LEU A 9 6.87 -20.93 1.58
N VAL A 10 5.97 -21.90 1.58
CA VAL A 10 5.39 -22.48 0.37
C VAL A 10 3.94 -22.00 0.28
N LEU A 11 3.73 -20.92 -0.44
CA LEU A 11 2.44 -20.29 -0.64
C LEU A 11 1.78 -20.83 -1.91
N PHE A 12 0.55 -21.29 -1.82
CA PHE A 12 -0.12 -21.83 -2.99
C PHE A 12 -1.62 -21.50 -3.04
N HIS A 13 -2.15 -21.47 -4.27
CA HIS A 13 -3.57 -21.63 -4.55
C HIS A 13 -3.79 -22.96 -5.26
N SER A 14 -4.82 -23.70 -4.90
CA SER A 14 -5.15 -24.99 -5.54
C SER A 14 -6.66 -25.18 -5.63
N LYS A 15 -7.16 -25.64 -6.80
CA LYS A 15 -8.57 -26.00 -6.99
C LYS A 15 -8.78 -27.51 -6.92
N GLY A 16 -8.01 -28.26 -7.72
CA GLY A 16 -8.13 -29.70 -7.85
C GLY A 16 -7.09 -30.54 -7.11
N GLY A 17 -6.18 -29.91 -6.33
CA GLY A 17 -5.16 -30.60 -5.55
C GLY A 17 -3.81 -30.77 -6.26
N THR A 18 -3.67 -30.60 -7.58
CA THR A 18 -2.41 -30.77 -8.29
C THR A 18 -1.34 -29.79 -7.82
N THR A 19 -1.68 -28.50 -7.69
CA THR A 19 -0.75 -27.47 -7.15
C THR A 19 -0.38 -27.76 -5.70
N TYR A 20 -1.31 -28.25 -4.88
CA TYR A 20 -1.04 -28.67 -3.50
C TYR A 20 -0.03 -29.83 -3.43
N LYS A 21 -0.16 -30.84 -4.31
CA LYS A 21 0.81 -31.96 -4.36
C LYS A 21 2.21 -31.46 -4.73
N LEU A 22 2.35 -30.49 -5.67
CA LEU A 22 3.62 -29.84 -5.97
C LEU A 22 4.15 -29.05 -4.77
N ALA A 23 3.28 -28.28 -4.10
CA ALA A 23 3.64 -27.52 -2.90
C ALA A 23 4.20 -28.42 -1.79
N THR A 24 3.58 -29.59 -1.57
CA THR A 24 4.04 -30.59 -0.61
C THR A 24 5.39 -31.17 -1.00
N ALA A 25 5.62 -31.42 -2.28
CA ALA A 25 6.92 -31.92 -2.77
C ALA A 25 8.03 -30.84 -2.59
N ILE A 26 7.75 -29.59 -2.89
CA ILE A 26 8.67 -28.48 -2.64
C ILE A 26 8.99 -28.36 -1.14
N ALA A 27 7.99 -28.46 -0.26
CA ALA A 27 8.19 -28.42 1.18
C ALA A 27 9.13 -29.54 1.66
N ARG A 28 8.92 -30.78 1.17
CA ARG A 28 9.86 -31.90 1.45
C ARG A 28 11.27 -31.59 0.98
N GLY A 29 11.42 -30.99 -0.21
CA GLY A 29 12.73 -30.59 -0.72
C GLY A 29 13.40 -29.52 0.17
N ILE A 30 12.65 -28.55 0.66
CA ILE A 30 13.14 -27.51 1.59
C ILE A 30 13.67 -28.15 2.88
N GLU A 31 12.92 -29.06 3.47
CA GLU A 31 13.26 -29.71 4.75
C GLU A 31 14.48 -30.65 4.69
N LYS A 32 14.92 -31.06 3.48
CA LYS A 32 16.19 -31.77 3.32
C LYS A 32 17.41 -30.90 3.65
N GLN A 33 17.26 -29.57 3.65
CA GLN A 33 18.35 -28.65 4.01
C GLN A 33 18.39 -28.47 5.53
N GLU A 34 19.46 -28.92 6.17
CA GLU A 34 19.65 -28.76 7.62
C GLU A 34 19.52 -27.31 8.09
N GLY A 35 18.71 -27.08 9.14
CA GLY A 35 18.45 -25.76 9.74
C GLY A 35 17.54 -24.88 8.88
N VAL A 36 16.76 -25.47 7.98
CA VAL A 36 15.71 -24.81 7.21
C VAL A 36 14.39 -25.53 7.45
N ARG A 37 13.32 -24.78 7.69
CA ARG A 37 11.97 -25.27 7.93
C ARG A 37 11.02 -24.75 6.84
N ALA A 38 10.19 -25.64 6.30
CA ALA A 38 9.11 -25.28 5.40
C ALA A 38 7.85 -24.87 6.18
N VAL A 39 7.17 -23.81 5.73
CA VAL A 39 5.85 -23.43 6.19
C VAL A 39 4.90 -23.45 5.01
N LEU A 40 3.86 -24.28 5.08
CA LEU A 40 2.88 -24.44 3.99
C LEU A 40 1.64 -23.62 4.30
N LYS A 41 1.24 -22.73 3.38
CA LYS A 41 0.03 -21.91 3.50
C LYS A 41 -0.68 -21.74 2.16
N GLN A 42 -2.00 -21.53 2.23
CA GLN A 42 -2.80 -21.23 1.04
C GLN A 42 -3.10 -19.73 0.92
N VAL A 43 -3.30 -19.33 -0.33
CA VAL A 43 -3.93 -18.04 -0.66
C VAL A 43 -5.43 -18.13 -0.36
N PRO A 44 -6.05 -17.13 0.29
CA PRO A 44 -7.49 -17.09 0.48
C PRO A 44 -8.26 -17.21 -0.84
N HIS A 45 -9.35 -17.96 -0.83
CA HIS A 45 -10.23 -18.08 -1.99
C HIS A 45 -11.15 -16.88 -2.13
N ILE A 46 -11.28 -16.31 -3.34
CA ILE A 46 -12.29 -15.28 -3.66
C ILE A 46 -13.70 -15.88 -3.51
N THR A 47 -13.87 -17.11 -4.00
CA THR A 47 -15.11 -17.88 -3.82
C THR A 47 -14.72 -19.25 -3.30
N LEU A 48 -15.26 -19.62 -2.15
CA LEU A 48 -15.02 -20.95 -1.57
C LEU A 48 -15.61 -22.03 -2.49
N PRO A 49 -14.81 -23.07 -2.84
CA PRO A 49 -15.36 -24.24 -3.52
C PRO A 49 -16.41 -24.96 -2.65
N ASP A 50 -17.50 -25.38 -3.23
CA ASP A 50 -18.57 -26.12 -2.53
C ASP A 50 -18.07 -27.42 -1.86
N ASP A 51 -17.00 -28.02 -2.40
CA ASP A 51 -16.39 -29.25 -1.94
C ASP A 51 -15.05 -29.06 -1.21
N LEU A 52 -14.74 -27.83 -0.73
CA LEU A 52 -13.46 -27.48 -0.10
C LEU A 52 -13.11 -28.42 1.05
N GLU A 53 -14.08 -28.74 1.92
CA GLU A 53 -13.88 -29.61 3.09
C GLU A 53 -13.36 -31.02 2.73
N SER A 54 -13.69 -31.49 1.53
CA SER A 54 -13.24 -32.78 1.01
C SER A 54 -11.82 -32.72 0.39
N LYS A 55 -11.25 -31.54 0.22
CA LYS A 55 -9.93 -31.39 -0.41
C LYS A 55 -8.79 -31.73 0.57
N PRO A 56 -7.72 -32.34 0.10
CA PRO A 56 -6.57 -32.74 0.94
C PRO A 56 -5.81 -31.53 1.56
N PHE A 57 -6.12 -30.33 1.12
CA PHE A 57 -5.52 -29.08 1.60
C PHE A 57 -6.48 -28.24 2.45
N ALA A 58 -7.69 -28.70 2.76
CA ALA A 58 -8.72 -27.95 3.49
C ALA A 58 -8.22 -27.42 4.84
N SER A 59 -7.39 -28.19 5.54
CA SER A 59 -6.83 -27.82 6.85
C SER A 59 -5.56 -26.97 6.80
N VAL A 60 -5.00 -26.68 5.61
CA VAL A 60 -3.81 -25.84 5.50
C VAL A 60 -4.19 -24.39 5.81
N PRO A 61 -3.49 -23.68 6.70
CA PRO A 61 -3.84 -22.30 7.07
C PRO A 61 -3.69 -21.33 5.89
N TYR A 62 -4.51 -20.28 5.92
CA TYR A 62 -4.40 -19.17 4.96
C TYR A 62 -3.26 -18.24 5.33
N ALA A 63 -2.64 -17.65 4.31
CA ALA A 63 -1.65 -16.60 4.46
C ALA A 63 -2.31 -15.22 4.44
N THR A 64 -1.63 -14.24 5.06
CA THR A 64 -1.90 -12.81 4.81
C THR A 64 -0.77 -12.21 3.98
N PRO A 65 -1.03 -11.14 3.21
CA PRO A 65 0.04 -10.48 2.44
C PRO A 65 1.19 -9.98 3.33
N GLU A 66 0.89 -9.45 4.51
CA GLU A 66 1.85 -8.83 5.42
C GLU A 66 2.87 -9.82 5.98
N GLU A 67 2.46 -11.08 6.19
CA GLU A 67 3.36 -12.09 6.76
C GLU A 67 4.48 -12.53 5.81
N LEU A 68 4.40 -12.23 4.49
CA LEU A 68 5.45 -12.60 3.53
C LEU A 68 6.83 -12.09 3.95
N ALA A 69 6.88 -10.92 4.59
CA ALA A 69 8.12 -10.31 5.08
C ALA A 69 8.76 -11.04 6.28
N GLN A 70 8.10 -12.07 6.82
CA GLN A 70 8.61 -12.86 7.95
C GLN A 70 9.43 -14.07 7.51
N TYR A 71 9.46 -14.37 6.20
CA TYR A 71 10.09 -15.56 5.65
C TYR A 71 11.41 -15.23 4.95
N ASP A 72 12.39 -16.11 5.12
CA ASP A 72 13.71 -15.99 4.48
C ASP A 72 13.72 -16.45 3.00
N GLY A 73 12.62 -16.97 2.50
CA GLY A 73 12.43 -17.39 1.12
C GLY A 73 11.00 -17.81 0.86
N ILE A 74 10.51 -17.69 -0.38
CA ILE A 74 9.11 -17.97 -0.72
C ILE A 74 9.00 -18.74 -2.02
N ALA A 75 8.25 -19.85 -2.01
CA ALA A 75 7.81 -20.56 -3.19
C ALA A 75 6.35 -20.23 -3.51
N PHE A 76 6.06 -19.65 -4.67
CA PHE A 76 4.71 -19.25 -5.09
C PHE A 76 4.11 -20.28 -6.05
N GLY A 77 2.96 -20.83 -5.72
CA GLY A 77 2.25 -21.85 -6.47
C GLY A 77 0.85 -21.48 -6.91
N SER A 78 0.52 -21.68 -8.18
CA SER A 78 -0.82 -21.41 -8.71
C SER A 78 -1.19 -22.36 -9.85
N PRO A 79 -2.48 -22.67 -10.03
CA PRO A 79 -2.97 -23.14 -11.33
C PRO A 79 -2.76 -22.06 -12.39
N ILE A 80 -2.62 -22.51 -13.65
CA ILE A 80 -2.52 -21.61 -14.81
C ILE A 80 -3.92 -21.36 -15.36
N HIS A 81 -4.33 -20.09 -15.38
CA HIS A 81 -5.53 -19.63 -16.04
C HIS A 81 -5.17 -18.55 -17.07
N PHE A 82 -5.54 -18.79 -18.33
CA PHE A 82 -5.33 -17.82 -19.44
C PHE A 82 -3.89 -17.29 -19.55
N GLY A 83 -2.89 -18.16 -19.34
CA GLY A 83 -1.48 -17.78 -19.43
C GLY A 83 -0.94 -16.97 -18.24
N SER A 84 -1.64 -16.96 -17.11
CA SER A 84 -1.26 -16.27 -15.88
C SER A 84 -1.64 -17.10 -14.65
N THR A 85 -1.45 -16.56 -13.45
CA THR A 85 -1.95 -17.13 -12.19
C THR A 85 -3.47 -17.01 -12.11
N THR A 86 -4.09 -17.69 -11.14
CA THR A 86 -5.51 -17.51 -10.82
C THR A 86 -5.79 -16.10 -10.29
N ALA A 87 -7.05 -15.67 -10.37
CA ALA A 87 -7.50 -14.41 -9.79
C ALA A 87 -7.25 -14.33 -8.28
N ASP A 88 -7.39 -15.45 -7.55
CA ASP A 88 -7.13 -15.55 -6.11
C ASP A 88 -5.67 -15.18 -5.78
N MET A 89 -4.70 -15.78 -6.49
CA MET A 89 -3.28 -15.45 -6.32
C MET A 89 -2.99 -14.00 -6.72
N ARG A 90 -3.63 -13.50 -7.78
CA ARG A 90 -3.43 -12.11 -8.23
C ARG A 90 -3.95 -11.12 -7.19
N LEU A 91 -5.15 -11.35 -6.63
CA LEU A 91 -5.72 -10.50 -5.56
C LEU A 91 -4.85 -10.51 -4.31
N PHE A 92 -4.31 -11.68 -3.94
CA PHE A 92 -3.38 -11.78 -2.82
C PHE A 92 -2.12 -10.92 -3.06
N LEU A 93 -1.55 -10.98 -4.26
CA LEU A 93 -0.37 -10.19 -4.63
C LEU A 93 -0.67 -8.68 -4.69
N GLU A 94 -1.87 -8.26 -5.09
CA GLU A 94 -2.29 -6.84 -4.98
C GLU A 94 -2.28 -6.36 -3.52
N GLY A 95 -2.60 -7.23 -2.56
CA GLY A 95 -2.52 -6.93 -1.14
C GLY A 95 -1.09 -6.68 -0.62
N THR A 96 -0.04 -7.00 -1.40
CA THR A 96 1.37 -6.79 -1.00
C THR A 96 1.91 -5.39 -1.31
N LEU A 97 1.08 -4.45 -1.77
CA LEU A 97 1.51 -3.10 -2.17
C LEU A 97 2.28 -2.37 -1.05
N ASN A 98 1.85 -2.53 0.21
CA ASN A 98 2.56 -1.95 1.36
C ASN A 98 3.96 -2.55 1.55
N LEU A 99 4.13 -3.86 1.34
CA LEU A 99 5.44 -4.51 1.41
C LEU A 99 6.37 -4.01 0.32
N TRP A 100 5.83 -3.82 -0.89
CA TRP A 100 6.58 -3.27 -2.02
C TRP A 100 7.04 -1.84 -1.74
N SER A 101 6.15 -0.96 -1.29
CA SER A 101 6.49 0.45 -1.02
C SER A 101 7.50 0.61 0.12
N GLN A 102 7.63 -0.38 0.99
CA GLN A 102 8.56 -0.43 2.12
C GLN A 102 9.79 -1.30 1.85
N HIS A 103 9.99 -1.80 0.61
CA HIS A 103 11.11 -2.65 0.22
C HIS A 103 11.27 -3.92 1.09
N ARG A 104 10.17 -4.45 1.66
CA ARG A 104 10.20 -5.54 2.64
C ARG A 104 10.52 -6.91 2.05
N LEU A 105 10.45 -7.07 0.74
CA LEU A 105 10.77 -8.31 0.03
C LEU A 105 12.04 -8.19 -0.83
N ASP A 106 12.75 -7.06 -0.80
CA ASP A 106 14.00 -6.87 -1.50
C ASP A 106 15.04 -7.91 -1.08
N GLY A 107 15.61 -8.60 -2.05
CA GLY A 107 16.62 -9.64 -1.80
C GLY A 107 16.10 -10.97 -1.27
N VAL A 108 14.79 -11.10 -0.96
CA VAL A 108 14.20 -12.39 -0.54
C VAL A 108 14.19 -13.35 -1.72
N PRO A 109 14.78 -14.57 -1.61
CA PRO A 109 14.72 -15.57 -2.66
C PRO A 109 13.31 -16.06 -2.93
N ALA A 110 12.94 -16.13 -4.21
CA ALA A 110 11.62 -16.60 -4.63
C ALA A 110 11.72 -17.62 -5.79
N THR A 111 10.85 -18.60 -5.77
CA THR A 111 10.67 -19.52 -6.87
C THR A 111 9.18 -19.69 -7.19
N VAL A 112 8.89 -20.20 -8.40
CA VAL A 112 7.51 -20.34 -8.89
C VAL A 112 7.26 -21.77 -9.33
N PHE A 113 6.08 -22.31 -9.02
CA PHE A 113 5.62 -23.60 -9.49
C PHE A 113 4.14 -23.54 -9.90
N MET A 114 3.76 -24.26 -10.94
CA MET A 114 2.40 -24.13 -11.48
C MET A 114 1.82 -25.46 -11.97
N ALA A 115 0.48 -25.52 -12.07
CA ALA A 115 -0.24 -26.64 -12.64
C ALA A 115 -1.11 -26.17 -13.82
N ALA A 116 -1.00 -26.85 -14.97
CA ALA A 116 -1.71 -26.52 -16.19
C ALA A 116 -2.59 -27.69 -16.67
N GLY A 117 -3.89 -27.46 -16.87
CA GLY A 117 -4.81 -28.50 -17.38
C GLY A 117 -4.40 -29.04 -18.74
N GLY A 118 -4.20 -28.16 -19.71
CA GLY A 118 -3.84 -28.54 -21.10
C GLY A 118 -2.34 -28.48 -21.39
N GLY A 119 -1.47 -28.18 -20.44
CA GLY A 119 -0.02 -28.05 -20.63
C GLY A 119 0.43 -26.83 -21.42
N ALA A 120 -0.48 -25.99 -21.89
CA ALA A 120 -0.15 -24.79 -22.66
C ALA A 120 0.17 -23.58 -21.76
N ALA A 121 0.87 -22.58 -22.31
CA ALA A 121 1.18 -21.29 -21.69
C ALA A 121 1.91 -21.37 -20.33
N ARG A 122 2.62 -22.45 -20.04
CA ARG A 122 3.33 -22.65 -18.76
C ARG A 122 4.43 -21.63 -18.55
N GLU A 123 5.28 -21.43 -19.55
CA GLU A 123 6.38 -20.48 -19.48
C GLU A 123 5.88 -19.04 -19.37
N ALA A 124 4.87 -18.68 -20.17
CA ALA A 124 4.27 -17.35 -20.11
C ALA A 124 3.68 -17.04 -18.72
N ALA A 125 3.02 -18.03 -18.11
CA ALA A 125 2.44 -17.87 -16.77
C ALA A 125 3.52 -17.67 -15.69
N ILE A 126 4.60 -18.46 -15.73
CA ILE A 126 5.72 -18.30 -14.79
C ILE A 126 6.40 -16.96 -15.00
N LEU A 127 6.70 -16.56 -16.22
CA LEU A 127 7.34 -15.27 -16.52
C LEU A 127 6.47 -14.08 -16.13
N SER A 128 5.15 -14.20 -16.26
CA SER A 128 4.21 -13.20 -15.76
C SER A 128 4.31 -13.03 -14.24
N LEU A 129 4.40 -14.12 -13.48
CA LEU A 129 4.58 -14.05 -12.03
C LEU A 129 6.00 -13.60 -11.67
N TRP A 130 7.03 -14.05 -12.36
CA TRP A 130 8.40 -13.58 -12.18
C TRP A 130 8.52 -12.06 -12.33
N SER A 131 7.81 -11.47 -13.31
CA SER A 131 7.75 -10.02 -13.47
C SER A 131 7.22 -9.34 -12.20
N THR A 132 6.15 -9.86 -11.59
CA THR A 132 5.61 -9.35 -10.33
C THR A 132 6.63 -9.45 -9.18
N LEU A 133 7.29 -10.61 -9.04
CA LEU A 133 8.30 -10.83 -7.99
C LEU A 133 9.55 -9.95 -8.21
N SER A 134 9.92 -9.70 -9.46
CA SER A 134 11.03 -8.78 -9.80
C SER A 134 10.72 -7.34 -9.41
N VAL A 135 9.47 -6.89 -9.54
CA VAL A 135 9.03 -5.55 -9.07
C VAL A 135 9.17 -5.43 -7.55
N HIS A 136 9.02 -6.52 -6.81
CA HIS A 136 9.30 -6.58 -5.38
C HIS A 136 10.79 -6.64 -5.01
N GLY A 137 11.70 -6.64 -5.99
CA GLY A 137 13.15 -6.77 -5.74
C GLY A 137 13.59 -8.17 -5.30
N MET A 138 12.74 -9.19 -5.45
CA MET A 138 13.06 -10.56 -5.01
C MET A 138 14.13 -11.21 -5.89
N VAL A 139 14.94 -12.10 -5.31
CA VAL A 139 15.94 -12.90 -6.03
C VAL A 139 15.27 -14.13 -6.63
N LEU A 140 15.13 -14.17 -7.95
CA LEU A 140 14.48 -15.28 -8.63
C LEU A 140 15.37 -16.53 -8.68
N VAL A 141 14.85 -17.67 -8.23
CA VAL A 141 15.53 -18.97 -8.19
C VAL A 141 14.90 -19.91 -9.21
N PRO A 142 15.51 -20.09 -10.39
CA PRO A 142 15.01 -20.98 -11.42
C PRO A 142 15.29 -22.46 -11.10
N THR A 143 14.52 -23.36 -11.68
CA THR A 143 14.84 -24.81 -11.70
C THR A 143 16.07 -25.09 -12.53
N GLY A 144 16.25 -24.39 -13.63
CA GLY A 144 17.28 -24.70 -14.62
C GLY A 144 17.12 -26.12 -15.17
N MET A 145 18.22 -26.81 -15.43
CA MET A 145 18.24 -28.18 -15.93
C MET A 145 18.45 -29.23 -14.81
N ARG A 146 18.22 -28.86 -13.53
CA ARG A 146 18.36 -29.82 -12.42
C ARG A 146 17.40 -30.97 -12.59
N GLY A 147 17.90 -32.19 -12.42
CA GLY A 147 17.11 -33.42 -12.53
C GLY A 147 16.67 -33.80 -13.94
N ALA A 148 17.06 -33.05 -14.97
CA ALA A 148 16.63 -33.32 -16.35
C ALA A 148 16.96 -34.75 -16.84
N ALA A 149 18.04 -35.38 -16.35
CA ALA A 149 18.43 -36.75 -16.67
C ALA A 149 17.49 -37.81 -16.06
N GLY A 150 16.77 -37.47 -14.97
CA GLY A 150 15.83 -38.39 -14.29
C GLY A 150 14.39 -38.27 -14.77
N ILE A 151 14.11 -37.45 -15.77
CA ILE A 151 12.75 -37.25 -16.29
C ILE A 151 12.36 -38.47 -17.16
N ASP A 152 11.22 -39.08 -16.85
CA ASP A 152 10.59 -40.06 -17.70
C ASP A 152 10.06 -39.39 -18.98
N LYS A 153 10.68 -39.72 -20.11
CA LYS A 153 10.34 -39.18 -21.42
C LYS A 153 9.27 -40.01 -22.16
N SER A 154 8.82 -41.12 -21.59
CA SER A 154 7.81 -42.00 -22.18
C SER A 154 6.38 -41.44 -22.00
N ILE A 155 6.19 -40.53 -21.05
CA ILE A 155 4.91 -39.87 -20.78
C ILE A 155 5.02 -38.34 -20.90
N ALA A 156 3.90 -37.69 -21.18
CA ALA A 156 3.87 -36.24 -21.21
C ALA A 156 4.23 -35.67 -19.83
N GLN A 157 5.14 -34.73 -19.78
CA GLN A 157 5.62 -34.07 -18.56
C GLN A 157 5.31 -32.55 -18.59
N GLY A 158 4.91 -32.02 -17.44
CA GLY A 158 5.03 -30.58 -17.18
C GLY A 158 6.45 -30.30 -16.74
N ASN A 159 7.09 -29.30 -17.27
CA ASN A 159 8.33 -28.75 -16.76
C ASN A 159 8.73 -27.48 -17.52
N THR A 160 9.42 -26.56 -16.86
CA THR A 160 10.11 -25.45 -17.50
C THR A 160 11.44 -25.19 -16.78
N VAL A 161 12.37 -24.50 -17.42
CA VAL A 161 13.63 -24.08 -16.79
C VAL A 161 13.43 -22.98 -15.75
N PHE A 162 12.32 -22.29 -15.80
CA PHE A 162 11.99 -21.17 -14.91
C PHE A 162 11.37 -21.61 -13.57
N GLY A 163 10.65 -22.73 -13.58
CA GLY A 163 9.99 -23.28 -12.40
C GLY A 163 9.33 -24.61 -12.71
N THR A 164 9.12 -25.44 -11.71
CA THR A 164 8.44 -26.73 -11.90
C THR A 164 6.99 -26.51 -12.28
N THR A 165 6.55 -27.25 -13.30
CA THR A 165 5.13 -27.31 -13.65
C THR A 165 4.66 -28.75 -13.70
N ALA A 166 3.37 -28.96 -13.43
CA ALA A 166 2.71 -30.23 -13.64
C ALA A 166 1.55 -30.10 -14.62
N LEU A 167 1.27 -31.17 -15.33
CA LEU A 167 -0.01 -31.30 -15.99
C LEU A 167 -1.08 -31.57 -14.93
N ALA A 168 -2.22 -30.88 -15.01
CA ALA A 168 -3.30 -31.16 -14.10
C ALA A 168 -3.98 -32.48 -14.44
N THR A 169 -4.67 -33.04 -13.45
CA THR A 169 -5.32 -34.34 -13.56
C THR A 169 -6.29 -34.38 -14.74
N MET A 170 -6.02 -35.27 -15.69
CA MET A 170 -6.98 -35.70 -16.69
C MET A 170 -7.62 -37.04 -16.25
N PRO A 171 -8.87 -37.31 -16.62
CA PRO A 171 -9.49 -38.61 -16.30
C PRO A 171 -8.57 -39.77 -16.66
N GLY A 172 -8.26 -40.65 -15.71
CA GLY A 172 -7.44 -41.85 -15.91
C GLY A 172 -5.92 -41.66 -15.79
N SER A 173 -5.44 -40.46 -15.37
CA SER A 173 -4.00 -40.25 -15.10
C SER A 173 -3.75 -39.75 -13.68
N GLU A 174 -2.80 -40.34 -12.96
CA GLU A 174 -2.29 -39.78 -11.72
C GLU A 174 -1.37 -38.60 -12.01
N ARG A 175 -1.71 -37.42 -11.47
CA ARG A 175 -0.94 -36.19 -11.64
C ARG A 175 -0.77 -35.45 -10.30
N PRO A 176 0.36 -34.80 -10.05
CA PRO A 176 1.61 -34.77 -10.83
C PRO A 176 2.24 -36.19 -10.99
N SER A 177 3.03 -36.36 -12.05
CA SER A 177 3.83 -37.59 -12.23
C SER A 177 4.97 -37.66 -11.20
N GLU A 178 5.59 -38.82 -11.02
CA GLU A 178 6.77 -38.98 -10.14
C GLU A 178 7.92 -38.04 -10.55
N SER A 179 8.16 -37.90 -11.88
CA SER A 179 9.17 -36.95 -12.39
C SER A 179 8.85 -35.51 -12.05
N GLU A 180 7.58 -35.08 -12.17
CA GLU A 180 7.14 -33.71 -11.80
C GLU A 180 7.31 -33.47 -10.29
N LEU A 181 6.99 -34.46 -9.45
CA LEU A 181 7.20 -34.36 -7.99
C LEU A 181 8.68 -34.34 -7.62
N TYR A 182 9.51 -35.15 -8.27
CA TYR A 182 10.96 -35.16 -8.08
C TYR A 182 11.59 -33.80 -8.42
N LEU A 183 11.20 -33.19 -9.54
CA LEU A 183 11.67 -31.86 -9.92
C LEU A 183 11.22 -30.78 -8.92
N ALA A 184 10.01 -30.90 -8.39
CA ALA A 184 9.52 -29.99 -7.35
C ALA A 184 10.35 -30.11 -6.06
N GLU A 185 10.76 -31.32 -5.64
CA GLU A 185 11.66 -31.50 -4.51
C GLU A 185 13.03 -30.83 -4.75
N LEU A 186 13.64 -31.06 -5.93
CA LEU A 186 14.90 -30.40 -6.28
C LEU A 186 14.81 -28.86 -6.31
N GLN A 187 13.66 -28.32 -6.72
CA GLN A 187 13.38 -26.89 -6.68
C GLN A 187 13.33 -26.39 -5.23
N GLY A 188 12.67 -27.12 -4.34
CA GLY A 188 12.62 -26.83 -2.89
C GLY A 188 14.03 -26.83 -2.25
N GLU A 189 14.85 -27.85 -2.56
CA GLU A 189 16.23 -27.92 -2.09
C GLU A 189 17.08 -26.71 -2.56
N ALA A 190 16.90 -26.30 -3.81
CA ALA A 190 17.61 -25.14 -4.36
C ALA A 190 17.20 -23.83 -3.66
N LEU A 191 15.89 -23.62 -3.47
CA LEU A 191 15.38 -22.46 -2.76
C LEU A 191 15.90 -22.41 -1.33
N ALA A 192 15.84 -23.52 -0.61
CA ALA A 192 16.30 -23.60 0.78
C ALA A 192 17.80 -23.26 0.95
N LYS A 193 18.66 -23.74 0.03
CA LYS A 193 20.09 -23.41 0.05
C LYS A 193 20.34 -21.93 -0.13
N ILE A 194 19.62 -21.28 -1.06
CA ILE A 194 19.77 -19.86 -1.35
C ILE A 194 19.16 -19.03 -0.23
N ALA A 195 17.98 -19.40 0.29
CA ALA A 195 17.35 -18.73 1.41
C ALA A 195 18.27 -18.74 2.66
N LYS A 196 18.84 -19.89 2.99
CA LYS A 196 19.80 -20.01 4.10
C LYS A 196 21.05 -19.16 3.91
N ALA A 197 21.55 -19.05 2.68
CA ALA A 197 22.73 -18.25 2.37
C ALA A 197 22.45 -16.74 2.43
N LEU A 198 21.25 -16.31 2.00
CA LEU A 198 20.89 -14.90 1.91
C LEU A 198 20.18 -14.37 3.17
N ALA A 199 19.64 -15.23 4.05
CA ALA A 199 18.97 -14.81 5.28
C ALA A 199 19.77 -13.81 6.13
N PRO A 200 21.10 -13.94 6.34
CA PRO A 200 21.89 -12.95 7.06
C PRO A 200 21.95 -11.59 6.36
N LEU A 201 22.02 -11.59 5.01
CA LEU A 201 22.06 -10.37 4.21
C LEU A 201 20.71 -9.67 4.20
N HIS A 202 19.62 -10.41 4.04
CA HIS A 202 18.27 -9.86 4.08
C HIS A 202 17.99 -9.18 5.42
N LYS A 203 18.39 -9.77 6.54
CA LYS A 203 18.27 -9.18 7.88
C LYS A 203 19.09 -7.91 8.08
N THR A 204 20.15 -7.70 7.30
CA THR A 204 20.96 -6.47 7.34
C THR A 204 20.52 -5.43 6.33
N LEU A 205 19.94 -5.83 5.19
CA LEU A 205 19.38 -4.93 4.17
C LEU A 205 18.02 -4.37 4.58
N THR A 206 17.26 -5.14 5.33
CA THR A 206 16.11 -4.65 6.06
C THR A 206 16.57 -4.13 7.42
N GLU A 207 17.39 -3.06 7.47
CA GLU A 207 17.37 -2.23 8.67
C GLU A 207 15.89 -1.97 8.97
N PRO A 208 15.42 -2.14 10.22
CA PRO A 208 14.05 -1.82 10.51
C PRO A 208 13.87 -0.36 10.14
N THR A 209 13.27 -0.11 8.99
CA THR A 209 12.50 1.13 8.86
C THR A 209 11.66 1.11 10.13
N PRO A 210 11.76 2.13 11.00
CA PRO A 210 11.05 2.12 12.27
C PRO A 210 9.64 1.64 11.97
N PRO A 211 9.10 0.67 12.73
CA PRO A 211 7.88 -0.05 12.39
C PRO A 211 6.88 0.96 11.92
N ALA A 212 6.28 0.72 10.74
CA ALA A 212 5.17 1.55 10.28
C ALA A 212 4.22 1.57 11.48
N LYS A 213 4.11 2.73 12.12
CA LYS A 213 3.37 2.90 13.36
C LYS A 213 2.03 2.23 13.14
N THR A 214 1.65 1.29 14.00
CA THR A 214 0.31 0.72 13.99
C THR A 214 -0.70 1.86 13.92
N PRO A 215 -1.87 1.70 13.28
CA PRO A 215 -2.91 2.74 13.26
C PRO A 215 -3.23 3.31 14.65
N GLU A 216 -2.92 2.60 15.74
CA GLU A 216 -3.05 3.04 17.14
C GLU A 216 -1.81 3.79 17.66
N GLU A 217 -0.63 3.69 17.03
CA GLU A 217 0.61 4.39 17.43
C GLU A 217 0.99 5.54 16.49
N SER A 218 0.32 5.71 15.36
CA SER A 218 0.37 6.96 14.63
C SER A 218 -0.50 7.96 15.36
N ILE A 219 -0.04 8.45 16.51
CA ILE A 219 -0.48 9.78 16.94
C ILE A 219 -0.18 10.65 15.74
N ASN A 220 -1.25 10.97 15.02
CA ASN A 220 -1.20 11.74 13.78
C ASN A 220 -0.33 12.98 14.08
N TYR A 221 0.87 13.04 13.49
CA TYR A 221 1.83 14.12 13.75
C TYR A 221 1.14 15.49 13.65
N VAL A 222 0.22 15.64 12.71
CA VAL A 222 -0.54 16.86 12.49
C VAL A 222 -1.54 17.09 13.64
N GLU A 223 -2.20 16.06 14.14
CA GLU A 223 -3.11 16.19 15.30
C GLU A 223 -2.33 16.47 16.58
N GLN A 224 -1.18 15.85 16.77
CA GLN A 224 -0.28 16.15 17.88
C GLN A 224 0.19 17.61 17.81
N ARG A 225 0.57 18.11 16.63
CA ARG A 225 0.92 19.52 16.44
C ARG A 225 -0.23 20.46 16.70
N LEU A 226 -1.45 20.12 16.31
CA LEU A 226 -2.64 20.92 16.66
C LEU A 226 -2.83 20.99 18.17
N LEU A 227 -2.67 19.89 18.90
CA LEU A 227 -2.73 19.86 20.36
C LEU A 227 -1.62 20.68 21.03
N GLU A 228 -0.36 20.52 20.59
CA GLU A 228 0.80 21.27 21.08
C GLU A 228 0.64 22.78 20.87
N LEU A 229 0.01 23.17 19.75
CA LEU A 229 -0.30 24.57 19.42
C LEU A 229 -1.58 25.09 20.12
N GLY A 230 -2.26 24.24 20.90
CA GLY A 230 -3.53 24.58 21.58
C GLY A 230 -4.66 24.86 20.59
N LEU A 231 -4.65 24.25 19.40
CA LEU A 231 -5.61 24.49 18.34
C LEU A 231 -6.72 23.45 18.37
N GLN A 232 -7.96 23.90 18.44
CA GLN A 232 -9.15 23.10 18.16
C GLN A 232 -9.72 23.51 16.81
N LEU A 233 -9.89 22.52 15.92
CA LEU A 233 -10.55 22.77 14.65
C LEU A 233 -12.05 22.97 14.91
N PRO A 234 -12.67 23.98 14.27
CA PRO A 234 -14.10 24.25 14.44
C PRO A 234 -14.95 23.11 13.83
N VAL A 235 -16.22 23.06 14.27
CA VAL A 235 -17.23 22.26 13.57
C VAL A 235 -17.35 22.79 12.14
N LEU A 236 -17.46 21.89 11.17
CA LEU A 236 -17.57 22.26 9.76
C LEU A 236 -18.73 23.25 9.56
N PRO A 237 -18.48 24.41 8.94
CA PRO A 237 -19.55 25.32 8.60
C PRO A 237 -20.42 24.68 7.49
N GLU A 238 -21.73 24.75 7.65
CA GLU A 238 -22.65 24.29 6.61
C GLU A 238 -22.59 25.25 5.40
N PRO A 239 -22.67 24.74 4.16
CA PRO A 239 -22.76 25.56 2.98
C PRO A 239 -24.05 26.41 3.00
N VAL A 240 -23.93 27.72 2.76
CA VAL A 240 -25.08 28.64 2.72
C VAL A 240 -25.73 28.72 1.33
N GLY A 241 -25.37 27.84 0.39
CA GLY A 241 -25.87 27.81 -0.98
C GLY A 241 -25.70 26.45 -1.63
N ASN A 242 -26.01 26.37 -2.93
CA ASN A 242 -25.88 25.14 -3.71
C ASN A 242 -24.42 24.90 -4.14
N TYR A 243 -23.55 24.61 -3.20
CA TYR A 243 -22.14 24.25 -3.40
C TYR A 243 -21.68 23.29 -2.31
N VAL A 244 -20.51 22.66 -2.50
CA VAL A 244 -19.91 21.72 -1.52
C VAL A 244 -18.74 22.36 -0.80
N PRO A 245 -18.42 21.94 0.44
CA PRO A 245 -17.33 22.51 1.22
C PRO A 245 -15.95 22.38 0.56
N TYR A 246 -15.77 21.35 -0.23
CA TYR A 246 -14.54 21.08 -1.00
C TYR A 246 -14.87 20.32 -2.27
N THR A 247 -13.93 20.37 -3.25
CA THR A 247 -13.96 19.54 -4.45
C THR A 247 -12.61 18.84 -4.58
N ARG A 248 -12.60 17.60 -5.06
CA ARG A 248 -11.37 16.84 -5.34
C ARG A 248 -11.22 16.62 -6.85
N SER A 249 -10.01 16.84 -7.37
CA SER A 249 -9.62 16.50 -8.74
C SER A 249 -8.25 15.80 -8.70
N GLY A 250 -8.25 14.50 -8.98
CA GLY A 250 -7.07 13.67 -8.74
C GLY A 250 -6.66 13.71 -7.26
N ASN A 251 -5.41 14.08 -6.99
CA ASN A 251 -4.87 14.25 -5.64
C ASN A 251 -5.02 15.69 -5.09
N LEU A 252 -5.65 16.60 -5.84
CA LEU A 252 -5.83 17.98 -5.40
C LEU A 252 -7.21 18.18 -4.75
N VAL A 253 -7.21 18.81 -3.58
CA VAL A 253 -8.40 19.23 -2.85
C VAL A 253 -8.46 20.75 -2.88
N PHE A 254 -9.60 21.28 -3.32
CA PHE A 254 -9.89 22.72 -3.45
C PHE A 254 -10.88 23.11 -2.37
N ILE A 255 -10.54 24.11 -1.56
CA ILE A 255 -11.34 24.58 -0.43
C ILE A 255 -11.45 26.10 -0.49
N ASN A 256 -12.62 26.63 -0.15
CA ASN A 256 -12.85 28.05 0.00
C ASN A 256 -13.61 28.34 1.30
N GLN A 257 -13.11 29.24 2.14
CA GLN A 257 -13.72 29.56 3.42
C GLN A 257 -13.63 31.05 3.75
N VAL A 258 -14.61 31.51 4.52
CA VAL A 258 -14.69 32.87 5.11
C VAL A 258 -14.53 32.80 6.63
N ALA A 259 -14.43 33.95 7.31
CA ALA A 259 -14.19 34.07 8.74
C ALA A 259 -15.45 33.75 9.58
N LEU A 260 -15.95 32.50 9.53
CA LEU A 260 -17.07 32.05 10.34
C LEU A 260 -16.60 31.46 11.67
N LYS A 261 -17.24 31.85 12.77
CA LYS A 261 -17.11 31.27 14.11
C LYS A 261 -18.51 31.07 14.69
N GLU A 262 -18.85 29.82 15.02
CA GLU A 262 -20.17 29.46 15.58
C GLU A 262 -21.35 29.97 14.71
N GLY A 263 -21.22 29.85 13.39
CA GLY A 263 -22.24 30.25 12.41
C GLY A 263 -22.35 31.76 12.17
N LYS A 264 -21.49 32.60 12.79
CA LYS A 264 -21.48 34.07 12.61
C LYS A 264 -20.14 34.51 12.03
N VAL A 265 -20.16 35.59 11.26
CA VAL A 265 -18.94 36.22 10.75
C VAL A 265 -18.18 36.84 11.93
N LEU A 266 -16.92 36.47 12.07
CA LEU A 266 -16.01 37.05 13.05
C LEU A 266 -15.50 38.39 12.52
N HIS A 267 -15.77 39.47 13.23
CA HIS A 267 -15.38 40.86 12.89
C HIS A 267 -15.79 41.25 11.46
N PRO A 268 -17.12 41.36 11.15
CA PRO A 268 -17.57 41.76 9.82
C PRO A 268 -17.18 43.18 9.48
N GLY A 269 -16.85 43.44 8.19
CA GLY A 269 -16.59 44.81 7.72
C GLY A 269 -15.28 44.96 6.95
N VAL A 270 -14.91 46.22 6.72
CA VAL A 270 -13.74 46.64 5.92
C VAL A 270 -12.54 46.83 6.86
N ILE A 271 -11.45 46.13 6.61
CA ILE A 271 -10.22 46.13 7.37
C ILE A 271 -9.60 47.54 7.37
N GLY A 272 -9.34 48.10 8.56
CA GLY A 272 -8.79 49.44 8.73
C GLY A 272 -9.85 50.56 8.73
N GLN A 273 -11.12 50.22 8.52
CA GLN A 273 -12.27 51.12 8.65
C GLN A 273 -13.22 50.66 9.76
N ASP A 274 -13.79 49.47 9.60
CA ASP A 274 -14.77 48.89 10.52
C ASP A 274 -14.13 48.02 11.61
N LEU A 275 -12.94 47.48 11.32
CA LEU A 275 -12.19 46.59 12.21
C LEU A 275 -10.70 46.93 12.24
N THR A 276 -10.07 46.65 13.36
CA THR A 276 -8.63 46.84 13.56
C THR A 276 -7.81 45.79 12.85
N ILE A 277 -6.51 46.05 12.68
CA ILE A 277 -5.57 45.10 12.12
C ILE A 277 -5.50 43.81 12.95
N GLU A 278 -5.56 43.89 14.28
CA GLU A 278 -5.54 42.73 15.16
C GLU A 278 -6.81 41.86 15.00
N GLN A 279 -7.97 42.49 14.88
CA GLN A 279 -9.22 41.80 14.57
C GLN A 279 -9.18 41.13 13.19
N ALA A 280 -8.54 41.77 12.19
CA ALA A 280 -8.33 41.21 10.89
C ALA A 280 -7.39 39.94 10.92
N LYS A 281 -6.34 39.99 11.75
CA LYS A 281 -5.47 38.81 11.98
C LYS A 281 -6.23 37.67 12.67
N GLU A 282 -7.08 37.97 13.64
CA GLU A 282 -7.94 36.99 14.31
C GLU A 282 -8.90 36.33 13.28
N ALA A 283 -9.54 37.13 12.44
CA ALA A 283 -10.41 36.67 11.38
C ALA A 283 -9.64 35.78 10.33
N THR A 284 -8.43 36.17 9.96
CA THR A 284 -7.56 35.41 9.07
C THR A 284 -7.21 34.06 9.68
N ARG A 285 -6.85 34.01 10.96
CA ARG A 285 -6.58 32.78 11.71
C ARG A 285 -7.81 31.87 11.74
N GLN A 286 -8.99 32.43 12.08
CA GLN A 286 -10.25 31.68 12.10
C GLN A 286 -10.58 31.09 10.70
N THR A 287 -10.43 31.89 9.65
CA THR A 287 -10.65 31.43 8.28
C THR A 287 -9.75 30.23 7.93
N MET A 288 -8.48 30.28 8.32
CA MET A 288 -7.57 29.16 8.08
C MET A 288 -7.93 27.93 8.93
N LEU A 289 -8.41 28.10 10.16
CA LEU A 289 -8.92 26.97 10.97
C LEU A 289 -10.16 26.34 10.31
N ASN A 290 -11.04 27.12 9.71
CA ASN A 290 -12.17 26.62 8.93
C ASN A 290 -11.70 25.82 7.71
N VAL A 291 -10.68 26.30 6.99
CA VAL A 291 -10.05 25.56 5.88
C VAL A 291 -9.49 24.22 6.36
N LEU A 292 -8.79 24.18 7.49
CA LEU A 292 -8.24 22.95 8.06
C LEU A 292 -9.34 21.97 8.51
N ALA A 293 -10.45 22.47 9.05
CA ALA A 293 -11.60 21.64 9.42
C ALA A 293 -12.23 20.97 8.19
N VAL A 294 -12.40 21.71 7.08
CA VAL A 294 -12.88 21.16 5.80
C VAL A 294 -11.87 20.16 5.22
N LEU A 295 -10.57 20.47 5.28
CA LEU A 295 -9.51 19.56 4.83
C LEU A 295 -9.52 18.24 5.62
N LYS A 296 -9.74 18.30 6.93
CA LYS A 296 -9.88 17.11 7.78
C LYS A 296 -11.03 16.21 7.30
N SER A 297 -12.17 16.80 6.91
CA SER A 297 -13.27 16.04 6.31
C SER A 297 -12.87 15.45 4.96
N ALA A 298 -12.20 16.21 4.10
CA ALA A 298 -11.75 15.76 2.78
C ALA A 298 -10.71 14.62 2.84
N THR A 299 -10.01 14.49 3.96
CA THR A 299 -9.02 13.42 4.24
C THR A 299 -9.58 12.31 5.16
N HIS A 300 -10.92 12.20 5.27
CA HIS A 300 -11.59 11.20 6.11
C HIS A 300 -11.16 11.23 7.58
N GLY A 301 -10.91 12.42 8.12
CA GLY A 301 -10.52 12.64 9.52
C GLY A 301 -9.02 12.62 9.78
N ASP A 302 -8.19 12.31 8.78
CA ASP A 302 -6.74 12.14 8.91
C ASP A 302 -5.96 13.19 8.10
N LEU A 303 -5.51 14.26 8.77
CA LEU A 303 -4.70 15.32 8.16
C LEU A 303 -3.26 14.89 7.84
N SER A 304 -2.78 13.73 8.30
CA SER A 304 -1.45 13.21 7.95
C SER A 304 -1.35 12.83 6.47
N ARG A 305 -2.50 12.57 5.82
CA ARG A 305 -2.64 12.31 4.38
C ARG A 305 -2.34 13.52 3.49
N VAL A 306 -2.13 14.70 4.06
CA VAL A 306 -1.69 15.89 3.32
C VAL A 306 -0.22 15.72 2.93
N LYS A 307 0.04 15.74 1.62
CA LYS A 307 1.39 15.68 1.04
C LYS A 307 2.03 17.06 0.95
N GLN A 308 1.24 18.05 0.54
CA GLN A 308 1.71 19.41 0.34
C GLN A 308 0.55 20.40 0.42
N VAL A 309 0.79 21.56 1.06
CA VAL A 309 -0.02 22.74 0.84
C VAL A 309 0.46 23.39 -0.45
N VAL A 310 -0.36 23.37 -1.49
CA VAL A 310 0.05 23.81 -2.84
C VAL A 310 -0.05 25.32 -2.96
N GLN A 311 -1.21 25.88 -2.57
CA GLN A 311 -1.47 27.31 -2.73
C GLN A 311 -2.46 27.81 -1.70
N LEU A 312 -2.22 29.05 -1.22
CA LEU A 312 -3.19 29.87 -0.49
C LEU A 312 -3.42 31.19 -1.23
N THR A 313 -4.68 31.54 -1.50
CA THR A 313 -5.07 32.84 -2.06
C THR A 313 -5.99 33.51 -1.04
N GLY A 314 -5.56 34.64 -0.48
CA GLY A 314 -6.37 35.43 0.44
C GLY A 314 -6.98 36.65 -0.23
N PHE A 315 -8.30 36.78 -0.09
CA PHE A 315 -9.05 37.99 -0.43
C PHE A 315 -9.37 38.71 0.87
N LEU A 316 -9.03 39.99 0.91
CA LEU A 316 -9.14 40.83 2.11
C LEU A 316 -10.02 41.99 1.81
N ASN A 317 -11.10 42.17 2.61
CA ASN A 317 -12.03 43.28 2.46
C ASN A 317 -11.34 44.55 2.94
N THR A 318 -10.75 45.32 2.02
CA THR A 318 -9.89 46.44 2.28
C THR A 318 -10.27 47.66 1.45
N PRO A 319 -10.03 48.88 1.94
CA PRO A 319 -10.27 50.12 1.15
C PRO A 319 -9.28 50.19 -0.03
N THR A 320 -9.66 50.96 -1.04
CA THR A 320 -8.79 51.27 -2.18
C THR A 320 -7.46 51.84 -1.69
N GLY A 321 -6.34 51.35 -2.24
CA GLY A 321 -5.02 51.82 -1.87
C GLY A 321 -4.40 51.15 -0.64
N TYR A 322 -5.08 50.19 -0.02
CA TYR A 322 -4.47 49.38 1.06
C TYR A 322 -3.32 48.53 0.52
N THR A 323 -2.19 48.45 1.23
CA THR A 323 -0.96 47.79 0.74
C THR A 323 -0.42 46.72 1.67
N GLN A 324 -1.04 46.48 2.85
CA GLN A 324 -0.50 45.55 3.86
C GLN A 324 -1.15 44.14 3.79
N HIS A 325 -1.71 43.75 2.67
CA HIS A 325 -2.38 42.45 2.50
C HIS A 325 -1.49 41.27 2.89
N ALA A 326 -0.21 41.31 2.46
CA ALA A 326 0.76 40.25 2.74
C ALA A 326 0.98 40.01 4.23
N GLY A 327 1.01 41.10 5.03
CA GLY A 327 1.18 41.04 6.49
C GLY A 327 0.02 40.33 7.18
N LEU A 328 -1.21 40.55 6.72
CA LEU A 328 -2.39 39.85 7.24
C LEU A 328 -2.39 38.37 6.87
N MET A 329 -2.03 38.03 5.63
CA MET A 329 -1.99 36.64 5.17
C MET A 329 -0.81 35.83 5.77
N ASN A 330 0.21 36.49 6.37
CA ASN A 330 1.24 35.79 7.12
C ASN A 330 0.64 34.93 8.24
N VAL A 331 -0.43 35.38 8.89
CA VAL A 331 -1.12 34.61 9.94
C VAL A 331 -1.59 33.23 9.45
N ALA A 332 -2.16 33.15 8.25
CA ALA A 332 -2.59 31.89 7.65
C ALA A 332 -1.38 31.04 7.23
N SER A 333 -0.36 31.66 6.63
CA SER A 333 0.86 30.96 6.18
C SER A 333 1.64 30.39 7.36
N ASP A 334 1.85 31.16 8.41
CA ASP A 334 2.58 30.75 9.62
C ASP A 334 1.83 29.60 10.33
N LEU A 335 0.50 29.68 10.42
CA LEU A 335 -0.33 28.61 10.96
C LEU A 335 -0.17 27.32 10.15
N THR A 336 -0.18 27.41 8.82
CA THR A 336 -0.06 26.26 7.92
C THR A 336 1.31 25.59 8.07
N VAL A 337 2.39 26.38 8.14
CA VAL A 337 3.75 25.87 8.38
C VAL A 337 3.88 25.29 9.79
N ALA A 338 3.29 25.91 10.80
CA ALA A 338 3.29 25.39 12.18
C ALA A 338 2.61 24.02 12.29
N VAL A 339 1.53 23.80 11.53
CA VAL A 339 0.75 22.54 11.52
C VAL A 339 1.41 21.45 10.69
N PHE A 340 1.89 21.77 9.47
CA PHE A 340 2.37 20.77 8.49
C PHE A 340 3.91 20.75 8.31
N GLY A 341 4.66 21.63 8.99
CA GLY A 341 6.11 21.72 8.82
C GLY A 341 6.50 22.11 7.37
N GLU A 342 7.47 21.43 6.79
CA GLU A 342 7.93 21.68 5.43
C GLU A 342 6.82 21.52 4.38
N LYS A 343 5.90 20.57 4.58
CA LYS A 343 4.71 20.40 3.73
C LYS A 343 3.74 21.58 3.77
N GLY A 344 3.84 22.44 4.78
CA GLY A 344 3.05 23.67 4.94
C GLY A 344 3.52 24.84 4.09
N LYS A 345 4.73 24.80 3.52
CA LYS A 345 5.24 25.84 2.61
C LYS A 345 4.48 25.80 1.28
N HIS A 346 4.04 26.97 0.79
CA HIS A 346 3.07 27.04 -0.32
C HIS A 346 3.27 28.30 -1.17
N ALA A 347 2.77 28.26 -2.41
CA ALA A 347 2.59 29.46 -3.22
C ALA A 347 1.48 30.33 -2.64
N ARG A 348 1.61 31.66 -2.68
CA ARG A 348 0.62 32.57 -2.07
C ARG A 348 0.31 33.77 -2.93
N ALA A 349 -0.99 34.13 -2.95
CA ALA A 349 -1.46 35.46 -3.36
C ALA A 349 -2.23 36.11 -2.20
N ALA A 350 -2.14 37.43 -2.05
CA ALA A 350 -2.87 38.24 -1.08
C ALA A 350 -3.39 39.50 -1.78
N LEU A 351 -4.69 39.62 -1.90
CA LEU A 351 -5.37 40.61 -2.73
C LEU A 351 -6.41 41.39 -1.90
N GLY A 352 -6.59 42.68 -2.22
CA GLY A 352 -7.72 43.46 -1.73
C GLY A 352 -8.99 43.15 -2.54
N ALA A 353 -10.12 43.05 -1.86
CA ALA A 353 -11.44 42.96 -2.44
C ALA A 353 -12.30 44.12 -1.91
N SER A 354 -13.16 44.69 -2.75
CA SER A 354 -14.08 45.76 -2.38
C SER A 354 -15.27 45.27 -1.59
N SER A 355 -15.55 43.96 -1.63
CA SER A 355 -16.57 43.28 -0.84
C SER A 355 -16.31 41.77 -0.85
N ILE A 356 -16.67 41.11 0.24
CA ILE A 356 -16.60 39.66 0.40
C ILE A 356 -17.97 39.16 0.89
N PRO A 357 -18.41 37.96 0.49
CA PRO A 357 -19.68 37.41 0.95
C PRO A 357 -19.90 37.52 2.45
N VAL A 358 -21.15 37.72 2.84
CA VAL A 358 -21.60 37.87 4.23
C VAL A 358 -20.86 38.98 5.02
N ASN A 359 -20.27 39.96 4.30
CA ASN A 359 -19.45 41.02 4.86
C ASN A 359 -18.23 40.49 5.66
N SER A 360 -17.70 39.33 5.28
CA SER A 360 -16.50 38.77 5.90
C SER A 360 -15.29 39.68 5.65
N PRO A 361 -14.38 39.87 6.60
CA PRO A 361 -13.14 40.63 6.35
C PRO A 361 -12.12 39.85 5.54
N VAL A 362 -12.21 38.51 5.53
CA VAL A 362 -11.24 37.62 4.90
C VAL A 362 -11.94 36.43 4.25
N GLU A 363 -11.50 36.08 3.07
CA GLU A 363 -11.80 34.81 2.40
C GLU A 363 -10.48 34.17 1.98
N ILE A 364 -10.34 32.85 2.19
CA ILE A 364 -9.16 32.09 1.79
C ILE A 364 -9.57 30.95 0.89
N GLN A 365 -8.99 30.94 -0.32
CA GLN A 365 -8.96 29.80 -1.20
C GLN A 365 -7.67 29.01 -0.97
N ALA A 366 -7.79 27.70 -0.83
CA ALA A 366 -6.68 26.82 -0.53
C ALA A 366 -6.70 25.59 -1.44
N VAL A 367 -5.51 25.19 -1.89
CA VAL A 367 -5.30 23.96 -2.68
C VAL A 367 -4.30 23.11 -1.92
N PHE A 368 -4.68 21.85 -1.68
CA PHE A 368 -3.85 20.84 -1.01
C PHE A 368 -3.65 19.66 -1.91
N GLU A 369 -2.45 19.08 -1.90
CA GLU A 369 -2.21 17.74 -2.43
C GLU A 369 -2.37 16.73 -1.28
N VAL A 370 -3.19 15.71 -1.53
CA VAL A 370 -3.47 14.62 -0.57
C VAL A 370 -3.21 13.25 -1.21
N GLU A 371 -3.18 12.23 -0.37
CA GLU A 371 -3.07 10.83 -0.83
C GLU A 371 -4.33 10.35 -1.54
#